data_07bc5377f804eca2e9df140c6f29f55c
#
_entry.id   07bc5377f804eca2e9df140c6f29f55c
#
_cell.length_a   1.000
_cell.length_b   1.000
_cell.length_c   1.000
_cell.angle_alpha   90.00
_cell.angle_beta   90.00
_cell.angle_gamma   90.00
#
_symmetry.space_group_name_H-M   'P 1'
#
loop_
_entity.id
_entity.type
_entity.pdbx_description
1 polymer ?
#
loop_
_entity_poly.entity_id
_entity_poly.type
_entity_poly.pdbx_seq_one_letter_code
_entity_poly.pdbx_strand_id
1 'polypeptide(L)'
;AMTTYTNTSVGQITQVRAGVFTAKLDLDETGNLPTVFIAGEDVPVGQPGSYIAITAGDIRILAMVSSISESDNQGSANNLTGLTRDKKVSVTLVPLGEVNSAGVFESGVRNFPVSGSTIHPVNEEDIKSIFVKFRSQGYSVGKLSSHSDLDVCFDPAALFGRHCAILGQSGAGKSWTVTNLMQRAVKVMPKAHIVMLDLHGEYAWRDREGGQHYAFDDSTVRHIDARELEIPYWLMTFAELVDLFVDRNDPNASTQIAFLQDTVHDLRNKANKDLG
;
A
#
# COMPACT_ATOMS: atom_id res chain seq x y z
N ALA A 1 23.34 9.06 23.08
CA ALA A 1 24.37 9.53 22.15
C ALA A 1 23.66 10.31 21.07
N MET A 2 23.88 11.62 20.97
CA MET A 2 23.36 12.46 19.89
C MET A 2 24.02 11.97 18.59
N THR A 3 23.25 11.35 17.74
CA THR A 3 23.68 11.00 16.39
C THR A 3 23.69 12.27 15.58
N THR A 4 24.89 12.79 15.31
CA THR A 4 25.12 13.98 14.50
C THR A 4 24.76 13.60 13.05
N TYR A 5 23.54 13.89 12.62
CA TYR A 5 23.17 13.78 11.22
C TYR A 5 23.96 14.85 10.45
N THR A 6 24.80 14.41 9.54
CA THR A 6 25.44 15.29 8.59
C THR A 6 24.33 15.91 7.72
N ASN A 7 24.13 17.21 7.89
CA ASN A 7 23.24 18.04 7.05
C ASN A 7 23.87 18.22 5.65
N THR A 8 24.46 17.16 5.13
CA THR A 8 25.21 17.17 3.87
C THR A 8 24.20 17.02 2.76
N SER A 9 24.11 18.01 1.90
CA SER A 9 23.38 17.93 0.66
C SER A 9 23.92 16.78 -0.20
N VAL A 10 23.03 15.99 -0.76
CA VAL A 10 23.36 14.88 -1.68
C VAL A 10 22.94 15.17 -3.11
N GLY A 11 22.47 16.38 -3.37
CA GLY A 11 22.05 16.80 -4.69
C GLY A 11 21.07 17.97 -4.66
N GLN A 12 20.47 18.24 -5.81
CA GLN A 12 19.57 19.38 -6.00
C GLN A 12 18.39 19.04 -6.90
N ILE A 13 17.26 19.70 -6.63
CA ILE A 13 16.07 19.65 -7.51
C ILE A 13 16.39 20.32 -8.83
N THR A 14 16.11 19.66 -9.93
CA THR A 14 16.28 20.18 -11.30
C THR A 14 14.97 20.53 -11.96
N GLN A 15 13.90 19.82 -11.63
CA GLN A 15 12.57 20.05 -12.20
C GLN A 15 11.47 19.77 -11.18
N VAL A 16 10.44 20.63 -11.21
CA VAL A 16 9.25 20.49 -10.38
C VAL A 16 8.03 20.39 -11.28
N ARG A 17 7.26 19.33 -11.13
CA ARG A 17 5.96 19.15 -11.77
C ARG A 17 4.94 18.76 -10.69
N ALA A 18 3.65 18.97 -10.96
CA ALA A 18 2.60 18.56 -10.04
C ALA A 18 2.69 17.04 -9.77
N GLY A 19 2.92 16.69 -8.51
CA GLY A 19 2.99 15.28 -8.07
C GLY A 19 4.32 14.56 -8.31
N VAL A 20 5.30 15.17 -9.00
CA VAL A 20 6.60 14.54 -9.27
C VAL A 20 7.70 15.59 -9.37
N PHE A 21 8.82 15.33 -8.68
CA PHE A 21 10.02 16.16 -8.78
C PHE A 21 11.16 15.37 -9.42
N THR A 22 12.05 16.04 -10.08
CA THR A 22 13.31 15.46 -10.57
C THR A 22 14.47 16.11 -9.84
N ALA A 23 15.40 15.31 -9.38
CA ALA A 23 16.61 15.81 -8.75
C ALA A 23 17.85 15.19 -9.39
N LYS A 24 18.94 15.92 -9.37
CA LYS A 24 20.28 15.44 -9.71
C LYS A 24 20.98 15.06 -8.41
N LEU A 25 21.58 13.86 -8.35
CA LEU A 25 22.42 13.43 -7.24
C LEU A 25 23.87 13.83 -7.49
N ASP A 26 24.53 14.23 -6.43
CA ASP A 26 25.97 14.44 -6.41
C ASP A 26 26.63 13.08 -6.13
N LEU A 27 27.47 12.63 -7.06
CA LEU A 27 28.24 11.40 -6.90
C LEU A 27 29.45 11.62 -6.05
N ASP A 28 29.93 10.57 -5.38
CA ASP A 28 31.19 10.61 -4.68
C ASP A 28 32.39 10.72 -5.65
N GLU A 29 33.61 10.84 -5.12
CA GLU A 29 34.84 10.97 -5.91
C GLU A 29 35.10 9.75 -6.81
N THR A 30 34.49 8.62 -6.51
CA THR A 30 34.59 7.37 -7.28
C THR A 30 33.45 7.18 -8.29
N GLY A 31 32.50 8.11 -8.35
CA GLY A 31 31.34 8.07 -9.25
C GLY A 31 30.21 7.19 -8.79
N ASN A 32 30.16 6.83 -7.50
CA ASN A 32 29.08 6.07 -6.89
C ASN A 32 28.03 6.98 -6.25
N LEU A 33 26.86 6.41 -5.98
CA LEU A 33 25.82 7.09 -5.21
C LEU A 33 26.31 7.41 -3.81
N PRO A 34 25.94 8.58 -3.26
CA PRO A 34 26.26 8.90 -1.88
C PRO A 34 25.64 7.88 -0.94
N THR A 35 26.38 7.49 0.10
CA THR A 35 25.91 6.56 1.13
C THR A 35 25.68 7.28 2.44
N VAL A 36 24.72 6.82 3.21
CA VAL A 36 24.49 7.24 4.58
C VAL A 36 24.52 6.04 5.50
N PHE A 37 25.08 6.22 6.68
CA PHE A 37 25.16 5.16 7.67
C PHE A 37 23.86 5.13 8.50
N ILE A 38 23.04 4.08 8.32
CA ILE A 38 21.78 3.90 9.01
C ILE A 38 21.77 2.53 9.68
N ALA A 39 21.47 2.50 10.98
CA ALA A 39 21.33 1.28 11.78
C ALA A 39 22.52 0.29 11.69
N GLY A 40 23.73 0.79 11.45
CA GLY A 40 24.93 -0.04 11.37
C GLY A 40 25.34 -0.45 9.95
N GLU A 41 24.60 -0.02 8.93
CA GLU A 41 24.86 -0.34 7.52
C GLU A 41 24.99 0.92 6.66
N ASP A 42 25.82 0.84 5.63
CA ASP A 42 25.95 1.88 4.60
C ASP A 42 24.80 1.71 3.58
N VAL A 43 23.86 2.65 3.57
CA VAL A 43 22.70 2.64 2.67
C VAL A 43 22.92 3.66 1.55
N PRO A 44 22.92 3.25 0.27
CA PRO A 44 23.00 4.18 -0.84
C PRO A 44 21.76 5.09 -0.91
N VAL A 45 21.98 6.39 -1.05
CA VAL A 45 20.93 7.38 -1.22
C VAL A 45 20.47 7.41 -2.67
N GLY A 46 19.17 7.49 -2.91
CA GLY A 46 18.60 7.63 -4.25
C GLY A 46 18.21 6.33 -4.93
N GLN A 47 18.28 5.18 -4.25
CA GLN A 47 17.73 3.95 -4.78
C GLN A 47 16.18 3.98 -4.81
N PRO A 48 15.54 3.35 -5.79
CA PRO A 48 14.07 3.23 -5.81
C PRO A 48 13.52 2.65 -4.52
N GLY A 49 12.52 3.32 -3.94
CA GLY A 49 11.94 2.96 -2.64
C GLY A 49 12.63 3.62 -1.44
N SER A 50 13.77 4.29 -1.60
CA SER A 50 14.38 5.10 -0.54
C SER A 50 13.70 6.45 -0.38
N TYR A 51 13.92 7.09 0.76
CA TYR A 51 13.35 8.40 1.09
C TYR A 51 14.39 9.50 1.02
N ILE A 52 13.97 10.67 0.58
CA ILE A 52 14.78 11.88 0.48
C ILE A 52 14.00 13.05 1.10
N ALA A 53 14.70 13.91 1.83
CA ALA A 53 14.19 15.18 2.33
C ALA A 53 14.64 16.32 1.41
N ILE A 54 13.71 17.19 1.05
CA ILE A 54 13.95 18.37 0.21
C ILE A 54 13.75 19.61 1.09
N THR A 55 14.70 20.49 1.13
CA THR A 55 14.61 21.75 1.87
C THR A 55 13.84 22.78 1.05
N ALA A 56 12.75 23.31 1.60
CA ALA A 56 11.94 24.38 1.02
C ALA A 56 11.63 25.45 2.10
N GLY A 57 12.54 26.41 2.25
CA GLY A 57 12.48 27.38 3.34
C GLY A 57 12.64 26.71 4.71
N ASP A 58 11.68 26.98 5.61
CA ASP A 58 11.67 26.42 6.98
C ASP A 58 11.01 25.03 7.09
N ILE A 59 10.55 24.48 5.97
CA ILE A 59 9.92 23.16 5.92
C ILE A 59 10.79 22.16 5.19
N ARG A 60 10.58 20.89 5.49
CA ARG A 60 11.18 19.77 4.74
C ARG A 60 10.07 19.01 4.04
N ILE A 61 10.23 18.76 2.75
CA ILE A 61 9.34 17.92 1.98
C ILE A 61 9.94 16.53 1.96
N LEU A 62 9.20 15.54 2.43
CA LEU A 62 9.60 14.13 2.33
C LEU A 62 9.09 13.56 1.03
N ALA A 63 9.97 12.91 0.29
CA ALA A 63 9.66 12.27 -0.98
C ALA A 63 10.28 10.89 -1.07
N MET A 64 9.63 9.99 -1.82
CA MET A 64 10.13 8.66 -2.13
C MET A 64 10.74 8.66 -3.53
N VAL A 65 11.87 8.01 -3.69
CA VAL A 65 12.50 7.77 -5.00
C VAL A 65 11.69 6.71 -5.75
N SER A 66 11.12 7.08 -6.88
CA SER A 66 10.36 6.15 -7.74
C SER A 66 11.20 5.52 -8.84
N SER A 67 12.18 6.26 -9.36
CA SER A 67 13.10 5.76 -10.39
C SER A 67 14.42 6.50 -10.37
N ILE A 68 15.43 5.84 -10.88
CA ILE A 68 16.78 6.39 -11.09
C ILE A 68 17.12 6.28 -12.57
N SER A 69 17.74 7.29 -13.12
CA SER A 69 18.23 7.32 -14.49
C SER A 69 19.66 7.85 -14.54
N GLU A 70 20.48 7.18 -15.31
CA GLU A 70 21.86 7.58 -15.56
C GLU A 70 21.95 8.14 -16.98
N SER A 71 22.63 9.25 -17.13
CA SER A 71 22.95 9.82 -18.44
C SER A 71 24.45 10.08 -18.54
N ASP A 72 25.07 9.46 -19.55
CA ASP A 72 26.42 9.83 -19.95
C ASP A 72 26.29 11.10 -20.82
N ASN A 73 26.88 12.20 -20.36
CA ASN A 73 27.11 13.31 -21.27
C ASN A 73 28.20 12.88 -22.26
N GLN A 74 27.82 12.60 -23.49
CA GLN A 74 28.76 12.67 -24.59
C GLN A 74 29.14 14.14 -24.73
N GLY A 75 30.12 14.57 -23.95
CA GLY A 75 30.69 15.90 -24.06
C GLY A 75 31.22 16.08 -25.46
N SER A 76 30.83 17.20 -26.07
CA SER A 76 31.38 17.70 -27.32
C SER A 76 32.90 17.49 -27.37
N ALA A 77 33.35 16.80 -28.41
CA ALA A 77 34.72 16.40 -28.66
C ALA A 77 35.60 17.61 -28.92
N ASN A 78 36.07 18.33 -27.89
CA ASN A 78 37.03 19.38 -28.03
C ASN A 78 37.97 19.58 -26.81
N ASN A 79 38.23 18.55 -26.02
CA ASN A 79 39.32 18.62 -25.05
C ASN A 79 40.21 17.37 -25.07
N LEU A 80 41.42 17.55 -25.58
CA LEU A 80 42.49 16.57 -25.72
C LEU A 80 43.17 16.17 -24.40
N THR A 81 42.52 16.29 -23.26
CA THR A 81 43.10 15.92 -21.96
C THR A 81 42.05 15.24 -21.08
N GLY A 82 42.15 13.93 -20.96
CA GLY A 82 41.63 13.16 -19.82
C GLY A 82 40.13 12.82 -19.88
N LEU A 83 39.86 11.56 -20.11
CA LEU A 83 38.53 10.88 -20.01
C LEU A 83 37.99 10.91 -18.58
N THR A 84 37.45 12.00 -18.13
CA THR A 84 36.49 12.00 -17.01
C THR A 84 35.10 11.95 -17.64
N ARG A 85 34.49 10.74 -17.65
CA ARG A 85 33.09 10.59 -17.93
C ARG A 85 32.30 11.26 -16.80
N ASP A 86 31.77 12.43 -17.05
CA ASP A 86 30.83 13.09 -16.14
C ASP A 86 29.51 12.30 -16.15
N LYS A 87 29.49 11.26 -15.34
CA LYS A 87 28.28 10.48 -15.09
C LYS A 87 27.30 11.35 -14.32
N LYS A 88 26.12 11.58 -14.87
CA LYS A 88 25.04 12.30 -14.21
C LYS A 88 23.94 11.32 -13.81
N VAL A 89 23.62 11.31 -12.54
CA VAL A 89 22.52 10.51 -12.00
C VAL A 89 21.37 11.43 -11.66
N SER A 90 20.19 11.11 -12.19
CA SER A 90 18.95 11.81 -11.92
C SER A 90 17.94 10.85 -11.29
N VAL A 91 17.21 11.33 -10.30
CA VAL A 91 16.16 10.57 -9.63
C VAL A 91 14.81 11.25 -9.78
N THR A 92 13.78 10.43 -9.91
CA THR A 92 12.41 10.88 -9.90
C THR A 92 11.84 10.68 -8.49
N LEU A 93 11.29 11.74 -7.92
CA LEU A 93 10.83 11.81 -6.55
C LEU A 93 9.30 11.99 -6.54
N VAL A 94 8.63 11.14 -5.79
CA VAL A 94 7.19 11.27 -5.50
C VAL A 94 7.04 11.87 -4.11
N PRO A 95 6.52 13.10 -3.99
CA PRO A 95 6.36 13.76 -2.70
C PRO A 95 5.28 13.05 -1.86
N LEU A 96 5.55 12.87 -0.58
CA LEU A 96 4.66 12.26 0.42
C LEU A 96 3.93 13.33 1.24
N GLY A 97 4.67 14.35 1.67
CA GLY A 97 4.15 15.40 2.52
C GLY A 97 5.24 16.33 3.03
N GLU A 98 4.85 17.19 3.94
CA GLU A 98 5.71 18.22 4.54
C GLU A 98 5.93 17.95 6.03
N VAL A 99 7.14 18.18 6.51
CA VAL A 99 7.48 18.26 7.95
C VAL A 99 7.71 19.72 8.29
N ASN A 100 6.90 20.27 9.18
CA ASN A 100 7.01 21.64 9.62
C ASN A 100 8.17 21.81 10.64
N SER A 101 8.45 23.06 11.04
CA SER A 101 9.48 23.40 12.03
C SER A 101 9.29 22.74 13.41
N ALA A 102 8.07 22.29 13.73
CA ALA A 102 7.77 21.56 14.96
C ALA A 102 7.99 20.03 14.81
N GLY A 103 8.46 19.55 13.66
CA GLY A 103 8.67 18.13 13.39
C GLY A 103 7.39 17.34 13.11
N VAL A 104 6.26 18.01 12.82
CA VAL A 104 4.99 17.37 12.53
C VAL A 104 4.86 17.15 11.03
N PHE A 105 4.58 15.89 10.65
CA PHE A 105 4.31 15.50 9.27
C PHE A 105 2.86 15.75 8.88
N GLU A 106 2.66 16.40 7.74
CA GLU A 106 1.37 16.58 7.08
C GLU A 106 1.44 15.99 5.67
N SER A 107 0.48 15.15 5.33
CA SER A 107 0.38 14.54 3.99
C SER A 107 0.02 15.58 2.93
N GLY A 108 0.68 15.47 1.78
CA GLY A 108 0.54 16.43 0.68
C GLY A 108 1.54 17.58 0.76
N VAL A 109 1.77 18.24 -0.37
CA VAL A 109 2.73 19.36 -0.51
C VAL A 109 1.97 20.62 -0.87
N ARG A 110 2.11 21.65 -0.02
CA ARG A 110 1.56 23.00 -0.24
C ARG A 110 2.63 23.96 -0.74
N ASN A 111 3.87 23.77 -0.22
CA ASN A 111 5.01 24.61 -0.53
C ASN A 111 5.96 23.86 -1.46
N PHE A 112 5.84 24.11 -2.76
CA PHE A 112 6.67 23.42 -3.73
C PHE A 112 8.12 23.92 -3.67
N PRO A 113 9.10 23.00 -3.81
CA PRO A 113 10.49 23.39 -3.90
C PRO A 113 10.74 24.13 -5.22
N VAL A 114 11.81 24.88 -5.29
CA VAL A 114 12.27 25.52 -6.53
C VAL A 114 13.44 24.72 -7.12
N SER A 115 13.71 24.92 -8.40
CA SER A 115 14.95 24.40 -9.01
C SER A 115 16.16 24.94 -8.27
N GLY A 116 17.09 24.06 -7.90
CA GLY A 116 18.23 24.38 -7.05
C GLY A 116 18.01 24.12 -5.54
N SER A 117 16.77 23.81 -5.12
CA SER A 117 16.53 23.36 -3.72
C SER A 117 17.37 22.14 -3.43
N THR A 118 18.03 22.13 -2.27
CA THR A 118 18.91 21.04 -1.83
C THR A 118 18.12 19.83 -1.37
N ILE A 119 18.64 18.66 -1.65
CA ILE A 119 18.12 17.39 -1.17
C ILE A 119 19.10 16.76 -0.19
N HIS A 120 18.56 16.10 0.82
CA HIS A 120 19.28 15.50 1.92
C HIS A 120 18.80 14.07 2.16
N PRO A 121 19.63 13.21 2.73
CA PRO A 121 19.14 11.94 3.28
C PRO A 121 18.08 12.20 4.34
N VAL A 122 17.06 11.37 4.38
CA VAL A 122 16.04 11.46 5.43
C VAL A 122 16.63 10.94 6.73
N ASN A 123 16.39 11.67 7.81
CA ASN A 123 16.75 11.20 9.14
C ASN A 123 15.64 10.30 9.72
N GLU A 124 16.01 9.53 10.75
CA GLU A 124 15.09 8.59 11.41
C GLU A 124 13.87 9.29 12.04
N GLU A 125 14.04 10.51 12.54
CA GLU A 125 12.98 11.30 13.14
C GLU A 125 11.93 11.73 12.11
N ASP A 126 12.38 12.13 10.92
CA ASP A 126 11.49 12.48 9.82
C ASP A 126 10.65 11.28 9.37
N ILE A 127 11.28 10.09 9.25
CA ILE A 127 10.54 8.88 8.91
C ILE A 127 9.57 8.49 10.03
N LYS A 128 10.00 8.57 11.29
CA LYS A 128 9.14 8.33 12.45
C LYS A 128 7.92 9.25 12.43
N SER A 129 8.10 10.51 12.04
CA SER A 129 7.01 11.50 12.00
C SER A 129 5.86 11.10 11.08
N ILE A 130 6.15 10.38 9.99
CA ILE A 130 5.13 9.87 9.04
C ILE A 130 4.16 8.91 9.75
N PHE A 131 4.66 8.08 10.65
CA PHE A 131 3.89 7.01 11.30
C PHE A 131 3.42 7.36 12.71
N VAL A 132 3.94 8.43 13.34
CA VAL A 132 3.58 8.82 14.72
C VAL A 132 2.08 9.00 14.90
N LYS A 133 1.41 9.62 13.93
CA LYS A 133 -0.03 9.87 13.96
C LYS A 133 -0.85 8.58 14.13
N PHE A 134 -0.38 7.47 13.57
CA PHE A 134 -1.10 6.19 13.55
C PHE A 134 -0.63 5.22 14.63
N ARG A 135 0.47 5.53 15.30
CA ARG A 135 1.01 4.69 16.39
C ARG A 135 0.06 4.51 17.56
N SER A 136 -0.69 5.56 17.89
CA SER A 136 -1.67 5.54 18.99
C SER A 136 -2.82 4.55 18.76
N GLN A 137 -3.06 4.16 17.52
CA GLN A 137 -4.11 3.21 17.15
C GLN A 137 -3.67 1.74 17.25
N GLY A 138 -2.37 1.49 17.46
CA GLY A 138 -1.81 0.16 17.69
C GLY A 138 -1.85 -0.80 16.49
N TYR A 139 -2.27 -0.34 15.29
CA TYR A 139 -2.35 -1.18 14.11
C TYR A 139 -1.04 -1.15 13.31
N SER A 140 -0.02 -1.86 13.82
CA SER A 140 1.24 -2.08 13.13
C SER A 140 1.11 -3.29 12.20
N VAL A 141 1.52 -3.15 10.94
CA VAL A 141 1.44 -4.21 9.92
C VAL A 141 2.79 -4.88 9.64
N GLY A 142 3.86 -4.30 10.10
CA GLY A 142 5.22 -4.80 9.88
C GLY A 142 6.26 -3.74 10.19
N LYS A 143 7.46 -3.96 9.71
CA LYS A 143 8.58 -3.04 9.83
C LYS A 143 8.98 -2.49 8.47
N LEU A 144 9.50 -1.27 8.45
CA LEU A 144 9.99 -0.66 7.23
C LEU A 144 11.29 -1.36 6.78
N SER A 145 11.37 -1.79 5.52
CA SER A 145 12.52 -2.54 5.01
C SER A 145 13.82 -1.73 5.06
N SER A 146 13.75 -0.42 4.85
CA SER A 146 14.89 0.50 4.92
C SER A 146 15.29 0.88 6.35
N HIS A 147 14.42 0.64 7.34
CA HIS A 147 14.62 0.99 8.75
C HIS A 147 13.95 -0.09 9.62
N SER A 148 14.68 -1.16 9.88
CA SER A 148 14.17 -2.36 10.58
C SER A 148 13.64 -2.11 11.99
N ASP A 149 14.01 -0.99 12.60
CA ASP A 149 13.54 -0.58 13.93
C ASP A 149 12.20 0.16 13.91
N LEU A 150 11.72 0.55 12.71
CA LEU A 150 10.50 1.32 12.58
C LEU A 150 9.29 0.46 12.22
N ASP A 151 8.30 0.49 13.09
CA ASP A 151 6.99 -0.10 12.83
C ASP A 151 6.20 0.75 11.85
N VAL A 152 5.68 0.10 10.81
CA VAL A 152 4.72 0.69 9.86
C VAL A 152 3.33 0.56 10.45
N CYS A 153 2.76 1.70 10.84
CA CYS A 153 1.42 1.77 11.41
C CYS A 153 0.45 2.39 10.41
N PHE A 154 -0.73 1.79 10.30
CA PHE A 154 -1.84 2.32 9.51
C PHE A 154 -2.98 2.81 10.40
N ASP A 155 -3.82 3.67 9.83
CA ASP A 155 -5.13 3.97 10.37
C ASP A 155 -6.11 2.86 9.96
N PRO A 156 -6.57 2.01 10.88
CA PRO A 156 -7.48 0.92 10.55
C PRO A 156 -8.82 1.44 10.01
N ALA A 157 -9.29 2.60 10.47
CA ALA A 157 -10.52 3.18 9.97
C ALA A 157 -10.39 3.64 8.51
N ALA A 158 -9.26 4.22 8.14
CA ALA A 158 -8.99 4.61 6.76
C ALA A 158 -8.75 3.40 5.84
N LEU A 159 -8.08 2.35 6.35
CA LEU A 159 -7.78 1.14 5.58
C LEU A 159 -9.04 0.31 5.32
N PHE A 160 -9.83 0.02 6.37
CA PHE A 160 -11.01 -0.85 6.28
C PHE A 160 -12.31 -0.10 5.96
N GLY A 161 -12.33 1.21 6.11
CA GLY A 161 -13.47 2.06 5.71
C GLY A 161 -13.56 2.33 4.21
N ARG A 162 -12.61 1.87 3.42
CA ARG A 162 -12.51 2.07 1.96
C ARG A 162 -12.12 0.79 1.25
N HIS A 163 -12.10 0.86 -0.09
CA HIS A 163 -11.63 -0.25 -0.91
C HIS A 163 -10.10 -0.32 -0.90
N CYS A 164 -9.58 -1.54 -0.76
CA CYS A 164 -8.15 -1.84 -0.85
C CYS A 164 -7.96 -3.03 -1.80
N ALA A 165 -6.95 -2.95 -2.67
CA ALA A 165 -6.58 -4.04 -3.55
C ALA A 165 -5.14 -4.47 -3.26
N ILE A 166 -4.92 -5.80 -3.10
CA ILE A 166 -3.60 -6.41 -2.95
C ILE A 166 -3.29 -7.16 -4.23
N LEU A 167 -2.39 -6.60 -5.03
CA LEU A 167 -2.05 -7.08 -6.35
C LEU A 167 -0.66 -7.72 -6.37
N GLY A 168 -0.49 -8.75 -7.16
CA GLY A 168 0.79 -9.43 -7.34
C GLY A 168 0.64 -10.72 -8.13
N GLN A 169 1.74 -11.22 -8.70
CA GLN A 169 1.76 -12.51 -9.37
C GLN A 169 1.60 -13.67 -8.37
N SER A 170 1.43 -14.89 -8.87
CA SER A 170 1.41 -16.09 -8.03
C SER A 170 2.71 -16.21 -7.25
N GLY A 171 2.63 -16.57 -5.96
CA GLY A 171 3.78 -16.67 -5.05
C GLY A 171 4.29 -15.34 -4.49
N ALA A 172 3.74 -14.18 -4.88
CA ALA A 172 4.17 -12.86 -4.37
C ALA A 172 3.76 -12.57 -2.90
N GLY A 173 3.09 -13.50 -2.23
CA GLY A 173 2.69 -13.33 -0.83
C GLY A 173 1.38 -12.60 -0.59
N LYS A 174 0.49 -12.50 -1.60
CA LYS A 174 -0.82 -11.82 -1.45
C LYS A 174 -1.64 -12.36 -0.27
N SER A 175 -1.85 -13.67 -0.22
CA SER A 175 -2.64 -14.34 0.81
C SER A 175 -2.01 -14.20 2.20
N TRP A 176 -0.68 -14.25 2.29
CA TRP A 176 0.06 -13.96 3.51
C TRP A 176 -0.13 -12.52 3.99
N THR A 177 -0.12 -11.57 3.06
CA THR A 177 -0.38 -10.16 3.38
C THR A 177 -1.80 -9.97 3.92
N VAL A 178 -2.81 -10.56 3.26
CA VAL A 178 -4.20 -10.53 3.74
C VAL A 178 -4.31 -11.16 5.13
N THR A 179 -3.73 -12.35 5.32
CA THR A 179 -3.72 -13.04 6.62
C THR A 179 -3.11 -12.16 7.72
N ASN A 180 -1.94 -11.57 7.47
CA ASN A 180 -1.28 -10.70 8.45
C ASN A 180 -2.14 -9.47 8.79
N LEU A 181 -2.71 -8.82 7.79
CA LEU A 181 -3.60 -7.67 8.00
C LEU A 181 -4.81 -8.06 8.87
N MET A 182 -5.48 -9.17 8.54
CA MET A 182 -6.68 -9.60 9.26
C MET A 182 -6.37 -10.08 10.68
N GLN A 183 -5.30 -10.87 10.89
CA GLN A 183 -4.88 -11.30 12.23
C GLN A 183 -4.59 -10.11 13.16
N ARG A 184 -3.99 -9.06 12.63
CA ARG A 184 -3.71 -7.84 13.38
C ARG A 184 -4.97 -7.01 13.59
N ALA A 185 -5.85 -6.93 12.58
CA ALA A 185 -7.12 -6.22 12.68
C ALA A 185 -8.00 -6.78 13.79
N VAL A 186 -8.14 -8.08 13.89
CA VAL A 186 -8.93 -8.75 14.95
C VAL A 186 -8.40 -8.41 16.35
N LYS A 187 -7.08 -8.30 16.52
CA LYS A 187 -6.47 -7.93 17.81
C LYS A 187 -6.75 -6.49 18.21
N VAL A 188 -6.75 -5.57 17.25
CA VAL A 188 -6.92 -4.13 17.50
C VAL A 188 -8.39 -3.72 17.52
N MET A 189 -9.22 -4.44 16.76
CA MET A 189 -10.66 -4.19 16.61
C MET A 189 -11.49 -5.42 17.04
N PRO A 190 -11.61 -5.71 18.35
CA PRO A 190 -12.25 -6.94 18.84
C PRO A 190 -13.75 -7.02 18.55
N LYS A 191 -14.37 -5.93 18.11
CA LYS A 191 -15.79 -5.87 17.70
C LYS A 191 -15.98 -5.87 16.18
N ALA A 192 -14.92 -6.00 15.40
CA ALA A 192 -15.04 -6.06 13.95
C ALA A 192 -15.66 -7.38 13.50
N HIS A 193 -16.55 -7.30 12.51
CA HIS A 193 -17.08 -8.45 11.80
C HIS A 193 -16.45 -8.48 10.42
N ILE A 194 -15.76 -9.57 10.10
CA ILE A 194 -15.06 -9.75 8.83
C ILE A 194 -15.72 -10.91 8.10
N VAL A 195 -16.19 -10.65 6.89
CA VAL A 195 -16.67 -11.69 5.98
C VAL A 195 -15.62 -11.91 4.91
N MET A 196 -15.15 -13.15 4.78
CA MET A 196 -14.15 -13.54 3.80
C MET A 196 -14.73 -14.55 2.83
N LEU A 197 -14.64 -14.25 1.53
CA LEU A 197 -15.01 -15.15 0.45
C LEU A 197 -13.73 -15.80 -0.06
N ASP A 198 -13.51 -17.05 0.33
CA ASP A 198 -12.30 -17.81 0.01
C ASP A 198 -12.54 -18.76 -1.17
N LEU A 199 -12.31 -18.28 -2.38
CA LEU A 199 -12.55 -19.03 -3.61
C LEU A 199 -11.59 -20.21 -3.81
N HIS A 200 -10.41 -20.17 -3.19
CA HIS A 200 -9.35 -21.13 -3.43
C HIS A 200 -8.99 -21.98 -2.20
N GLY A 201 -9.63 -21.76 -1.07
CA GLY A 201 -9.34 -22.49 0.17
C GLY A 201 -7.97 -22.15 0.76
N GLU A 202 -7.49 -20.91 0.57
CA GLU A 202 -6.18 -20.49 1.05
C GLU A 202 -6.18 -20.11 2.55
N TYR A 203 -7.34 -19.79 3.11
CA TYR A 203 -7.48 -19.33 4.49
C TYR A 203 -8.12 -20.35 5.42
N ALA A 204 -8.69 -21.43 4.85
CA ALA A 204 -9.23 -22.56 5.59
C ALA A 204 -8.93 -23.84 4.78
N TRP A 205 -8.24 -24.81 5.39
CA TRP A 205 -7.85 -26.04 4.70
C TRP A 205 -7.97 -27.25 5.62
N ARG A 206 -8.02 -28.42 5.00
CA ARG A 206 -7.93 -29.70 5.72
C ARG A 206 -6.56 -30.33 5.50
N ASP A 207 -5.97 -30.87 6.57
CA ASP A 207 -4.76 -31.66 6.45
C ASP A 207 -5.02 -33.06 5.87
N ARG A 208 -3.97 -33.86 5.74
CA ARG A 208 -4.08 -35.24 5.21
C ARG A 208 -4.85 -36.18 6.10
N GLU A 209 -4.97 -35.86 7.38
CA GLU A 209 -5.67 -36.65 8.41
C GLU A 209 -7.13 -36.19 8.56
N GLY A 210 -7.54 -35.18 7.84
CA GLY A 210 -8.89 -34.60 7.87
C GLY A 210 -9.11 -33.50 8.90
N GLY A 211 -8.05 -33.10 9.62
CA GLY A 211 -8.07 -31.98 10.57
C GLY A 211 -8.33 -30.64 9.86
N GLN A 212 -9.25 -29.85 10.40
CA GLN A 212 -9.55 -28.52 9.87
C GLN A 212 -8.59 -27.49 10.45
N HIS A 213 -7.97 -26.68 9.58
CA HIS A 213 -7.05 -25.62 9.93
C HIS A 213 -7.49 -24.29 9.35
N TYR A 214 -7.15 -23.21 10.03
CA TYR A 214 -7.45 -21.85 9.63
C TYR A 214 -6.18 -20.97 9.65
N ALA A 215 -6.13 -19.99 8.76
CA ALA A 215 -5.10 -18.95 8.80
C ALA A 215 -5.28 -17.97 9.97
N PHE A 216 -6.38 -18.08 10.69
CA PHE A 216 -6.77 -17.24 11.84
C PHE A 216 -6.95 -18.09 13.09
N ASP A 217 -7.04 -17.44 14.26
CA ASP A 217 -7.33 -18.13 15.51
C ASP A 217 -8.73 -18.77 15.46
N ASP A 218 -8.82 -20.05 15.70
CA ASP A 218 -10.04 -20.87 15.61
C ASP A 218 -11.18 -20.31 16.46
N SER A 219 -10.87 -19.68 17.60
CA SER A 219 -11.88 -19.07 18.46
C SER A 219 -12.62 -17.91 17.82
N THR A 220 -12.06 -17.32 16.77
CA THR A 220 -12.60 -16.14 16.05
C THR A 220 -13.20 -16.48 14.70
N VAL A 221 -13.03 -17.73 14.21
CA VAL A 221 -13.43 -18.13 12.85
C VAL A 221 -14.71 -18.96 12.88
N ARG A 222 -15.67 -18.60 12.03
CA ARG A 222 -16.77 -19.46 11.64
C ARG A 222 -16.63 -19.78 10.15
N HIS A 223 -16.13 -20.96 9.86
CA HIS A 223 -16.03 -21.46 8.48
C HIS A 223 -17.35 -22.07 8.03
N ILE A 224 -17.79 -21.73 6.82
CA ILE A 224 -18.96 -22.29 6.16
C ILE A 224 -18.47 -22.81 4.80
N ASP A 225 -18.51 -24.14 4.62
CA ASP A 225 -18.22 -24.75 3.31
C ASP A 225 -19.34 -24.36 2.33
N ALA A 226 -18.98 -23.97 1.10
CA ALA A 226 -19.97 -23.58 0.09
C ALA A 226 -21.00 -24.70 -0.22
N ARG A 227 -20.63 -25.96 0.01
CA ARG A 227 -21.54 -27.12 -0.16
C ARG A 227 -22.57 -27.25 0.97
N GLU A 228 -22.29 -26.63 2.11
CA GLU A 228 -23.13 -26.63 3.32
C GLU A 228 -23.85 -25.29 3.49
N LEU A 229 -23.60 -24.34 2.59
CA LEU A 229 -24.19 -23.01 2.65
C LEU A 229 -25.66 -23.06 2.22
N GLU A 230 -26.55 -22.84 3.15
CA GLU A 230 -27.99 -22.67 2.89
C GLU A 230 -28.34 -21.18 2.92
N ILE A 231 -28.70 -20.63 1.78
CA ILE A 231 -29.15 -19.23 1.67
C ILE A 231 -30.67 -19.22 1.62
N PRO A 232 -31.36 -18.63 2.62
CA PRO A 232 -32.80 -18.51 2.61
C PRO A 232 -33.28 -17.64 1.44
N TYR A 233 -33.95 -18.19 0.46
CA TYR A 233 -34.43 -17.48 -0.74
C TYR A 233 -35.35 -16.29 -0.42
N TRP A 234 -36.06 -16.34 0.71
CA TRP A 234 -36.96 -15.25 1.12
C TRP A 234 -36.24 -14.00 1.61
N LEU A 235 -34.91 -14.08 1.93
CA LEU A 235 -34.07 -12.94 2.25
C LEU A 235 -33.50 -12.27 1.01
N MET A 236 -33.55 -12.95 -0.14
CA MET A 236 -33.03 -12.42 -1.40
C MET A 236 -34.01 -11.45 -2.04
N THR A 237 -33.47 -10.40 -2.64
CA THR A 237 -34.21 -9.51 -3.52
C THR A 237 -34.55 -10.23 -4.83
N PHE A 238 -35.57 -9.76 -5.55
CA PHE A 238 -35.90 -10.34 -6.85
C PHE A 238 -34.74 -10.25 -7.85
N ALA A 239 -33.98 -9.16 -7.83
CA ALA A 239 -32.82 -8.99 -8.70
C ALA A 239 -31.73 -10.05 -8.44
N GLU A 240 -31.44 -10.36 -7.16
CA GLU A 240 -30.50 -11.40 -6.78
C GLU A 240 -30.99 -12.80 -7.18
N LEU A 241 -32.28 -13.06 -7.08
CA LEU A 241 -32.89 -14.32 -7.58
C LEU A 241 -32.73 -14.42 -9.10
N VAL A 242 -32.98 -13.34 -9.85
CA VAL A 242 -32.76 -13.33 -11.30
C VAL A 242 -31.30 -13.62 -11.64
N ASP A 243 -30.36 -12.98 -10.97
CA ASP A 243 -28.92 -13.18 -11.22
C ASP A 243 -28.45 -14.61 -10.86
N LEU A 244 -29.13 -15.27 -9.93
CA LEU A 244 -28.81 -16.64 -9.53
C LEU A 244 -29.38 -17.70 -10.51
N PHE A 245 -30.60 -17.48 -11.04
CA PHE A 245 -31.34 -18.51 -11.77
C PHE A 245 -31.43 -18.26 -13.27
N VAL A 246 -31.18 -17.06 -13.76
CA VAL A 246 -31.38 -16.70 -15.16
C VAL A 246 -30.08 -16.22 -15.79
N ASP A 247 -29.66 -16.91 -16.86
CA ASP A 247 -28.61 -16.37 -17.72
C ASP A 247 -29.17 -15.21 -18.56
N ARG A 248 -28.73 -14.01 -18.31
CA ARG A 248 -29.20 -12.79 -19.02
C ARG A 248 -28.86 -12.80 -20.52
N ASN A 249 -27.94 -13.66 -20.95
CA ASN A 249 -27.59 -13.83 -22.37
C ASN A 249 -28.45 -14.87 -23.09
N ASP A 250 -29.32 -15.61 -22.37
CA ASP A 250 -30.23 -16.56 -22.97
C ASP A 250 -31.31 -15.81 -23.79
N PRO A 251 -31.60 -16.22 -25.04
CA PRO A 251 -32.67 -15.63 -25.84
C PRO A 251 -34.06 -15.63 -25.15
N ASN A 252 -34.28 -16.55 -24.20
CA ASN A 252 -35.50 -16.68 -23.44
C ASN A 252 -35.42 -16.02 -22.04
N ALA A 253 -34.38 -15.25 -21.74
CA ALA A 253 -34.20 -14.65 -20.41
C ALA A 253 -35.41 -13.86 -19.92
N SER A 254 -36.09 -13.10 -20.81
CA SER A 254 -37.30 -12.34 -20.47
C SER A 254 -38.43 -13.21 -20.02
N THR A 255 -38.63 -14.36 -20.69
CA THR A 255 -39.68 -15.34 -20.34
C THR A 255 -39.35 -16.04 -19.02
N GLN A 256 -38.09 -16.38 -18.81
CA GLN A 256 -37.64 -17.00 -17.55
C GLN A 256 -37.80 -16.04 -16.38
N ILE A 257 -37.48 -14.74 -16.56
CA ILE A 257 -37.68 -13.69 -15.55
C ILE A 257 -39.17 -13.54 -15.20
N ALA A 258 -40.03 -13.47 -16.20
CA ALA A 258 -41.49 -13.39 -15.96
C ALA A 258 -42.02 -14.61 -15.19
N PHE A 259 -41.61 -15.81 -15.58
CA PHE A 259 -41.98 -17.03 -14.88
C PHE A 259 -41.46 -17.06 -13.43
N LEU A 260 -40.22 -16.64 -13.21
CA LEU A 260 -39.65 -16.55 -11.88
C LEU A 260 -40.41 -15.52 -11.01
N GLN A 261 -40.82 -14.38 -11.60
CA GLN A 261 -41.58 -13.34 -10.90
C GLN A 261 -42.93 -13.86 -10.41
N ASP A 262 -43.67 -14.54 -11.30
CA ASP A 262 -44.99 -15.13 -10.97
C ASP A 262 -44.84 -16.21 -9.90
N THR A 263 -43.83 -17.08 -10.03
CA THR A 263 -43.56 -18.15 -9.07
C THR A 263 -43.23 -17.62 -7.68
N VAL A 264 -42.32 -16.62 -7.58
CA VAL A 264 -41.96 -16.01 -6.31
C VAL A 264 -43.16 -15.30 -5.67
N HIS A 265 -43.96 -14.61 -6.48
CA HIS A 265 -45.17 -13.94 -6.01
C HIS A 265 -46.18 -14.95 -5.42
N ASP A 266 -46.43 -16.05 -6.11
CA ASP A 266 -47.33 -17.10 -5.65
C ASP A 266 -46.86 -17.79 -4.38
N LEU A 267 -45.55 -18.09 -4.28
CA LEU A 267 -44.97 -18.68 -3.08
C LEU A 267 -45.07 -17.75 -1.88
N ARG A 268 -44.79 -16.45 -2.06
CA ARG A 268 -44.95 -15.44 -0.99
C ARG A 268 -46.40 -15.28 -0.54
N ASN A 269 -47.34 -15.32 -1.48
CA ASN A 269 -48.76 -15.25 -1.17
C ASN A 269 -49.28 -16.50 -0.42
N LYS A 270 -48.77 -17.69 -0.76
CA LYS A 270 -49.08 -18.93 -0.02
C LYS A 270 -48.50 -18.85 1.40
N ALA A 271 -47.23 -18.50 1.55
CA ALA A 271 -46.61 -18.37 2.86
C ALA A 271 -47.33 -17.37 3.76
N ASN A 272 -47.77 -16.23 3.21
CA ASN A 272 -48.55 -15.25 3.96
C ASN A 272 -49.96 -15.73 4.38
N LYS A 273 -50.59 -16.65 3.59
CA LYS A 273 -51.88 -17.25 3.97
C LYS A 273 -51.72 -18.29 5.06
N ASP A 274 -50.59 -18.99 5.11
CA ASP A 274 -50.32 -20.01 6.13
C ASP A 274 -49.87 -19.39 7.48
N LEU A 275 -49.53 -18.11 7.51
CA LEU A 275 -49.13 -17.34 8.71
C LEU A 275 -50.30 -16.51 9.31
N GLY A 276 -51.46 -16.41 8.68
CA GLY A 276 -52.65 -15.69 9.15
C GLY A 276 -53.76 -16.64 9.52
#